data_502a71ecdae15adde1d60eba27846726
#
_entry.id   502a71ecdae15adde1d60eba27846726
#
_cell.length_a   1.000
_cell.length_b   1.000
_cell.length_c   1.000
_cell.angle_alpha   90.00
_cell.angle_beta   90.00
_cell.angle_gamma   90.00
#
_symmetry.space_group_name_H-M   'P 1'
#
loop_
_entity.id
_entity.type
_entity.pdbx_description
1 polymer ?
#
loop_
_entity_poly.entity_id
_entity_poly.type
_entity_poly.pdbx_seq_one_letter_code
_entity_poly.pdbx_strand_id
1 'polypeptide(L)'
;MLNHSLTNRKKGRNMGHENNAKDRIAVVTDSAAALHPELVERLSARGNFVVVPMPVTIRTPGEPDRQLQDLTAAEVDEAIMLAHVMGQTVSTSGPAPGAFADVYDELASRGFTHVVSVHLSGELSGTVESARTGARLSRLGAEGVSVVDSRTVAGAYGYAVLRALELLEEDPNPERVVECMRRVCERATLYFYIPTLDALRRGGRVSPALAMVGQMFQIKPIGTISQGKLTYVERPRTAARALDRFVELTVQACREHRHAAALDASTDAVPGSDTPGEVVAVHHVGNAAQAVQLYERVQRLLGEGSLSHSVGASTGSASGEGSVALNIPEFLVSSLPPVLSAHSGLGAVAMVVY
;
A
#
# COMPACT_ATOMS: atom_id res chain seq x y z
N MET A 1 59.28 40.72 -43.32
CA MET A 1 60.20 40.11 -42.38
C MET A 1 59.78 40.47 -40.99
N LEU A 2 59.12 39.65 -40.28
CA LEU A 2 59.00 39.57 -38.82
C LEU A 2 57.81 38.66 -38.47
N ASN A 3 58.16 37.43 -38.10
CA ASN A 3 57.23 36.44 -37.56
C ASN A 3 56.81 36.85 -36.19
N HIS A 4 55.48 36.89 -35.95
CA HIS A 4 54.90 36.92 -34.59
C HIS A 4 54.13 35.64 -34.34
N SER A 5 54.76 34.78 -33.58
CA SER A 5 54.18 33.58 -32.99
C SER A 5 53.28 33.99 -31.82
N LEU A 6 51.96 33.72 -31.93
CA LEU A 6 51.01 33.89 -30.84
C LEU A 6 50.75 32.54 -30.19
N THR A 7 51.33 32.35 -29.01
CA THR A 7 51.10 31.24 -28.12
C THR A 7 49.69 31.32 -27.49
N ASN A 8 48.81 30.44 -27.88
CA ASN A 8 47.45 30.30 -27.35
C ASN A 8 47.49 29.44 -26.07
N ARG A 9 47.44 30.10 -24.90
CA ARG A 9 47.29 29.45 -23.59
C ARG A 9 45.83 29.00 -23.44
N LYS A 10 45.55 27.72 -23.65
CA LYS A 10 44.32 27.07 -23.22
C LYS A 10 44.29 27.07 -21.68
N LYS A 11 43.44 27.91 -21.09
CA LYS A 11 43.01 27.75 -19.70
C LYS A 11 42.15 26.49 -19.60
N GLY A 12 42.71 25.44 -19.04
CA GLY A 12 41.93 24.28 -18.59
C GLY A 12 40.95 24.72 -17.52
N ARG A 13 39.66 24.68 -17.84
CA ARG A 13 38.59 24.68 -16.82
C ARG A 13 38.71 23.36 -16.06
N ASN A 14 39.23 23.47 -14.85
CA ASN A 14 39.08 22.44 -13.84
C ASN A 14 37.58 22.39 -13.51
N MET A 15 36.82 21.47 -14.12
CA MET A 15 35.51 21.11 -13.60
C MET A 15 35.79 20.36 -12.31
N GLY A 16 35.51 21.07 -11.21
CA GLY A 16 35.49 20.47 -9.88
C GLY A 16 34.62 19.24 -9.91
N HIS A 17 35.14 18.13 -9.42
CA HIS A 17 34.32 17.03 -8.98
C HIS A 17 33.43 17.61 -7.86
N GLU A 18 32.17 17.91 -8.20
CA GLU A 18 31.11 17.99 -7.21
C GLU A 18 31.10 16.66 -6.48
N ASN A 19 31.39 16.74 -5.21
CA ASN A 19 31.29 15.64 -4.28
C ASN A 19 29.83 15.23 -4.26
N ASN A 20 29.46 14.20 -5.05
CA ASN A 20 28.14 13.64 -5.13
C ASN A 20 27.91 12.92 -3.78
N ALA A 21 27.49 13.68 -2.78
CA ALA A 21 26.92 13.09 -1.57
C ALA A 21 25.75 12.26 -2.08
N LYS A 22 25.87 10.92 -2.00
CA LYS A 22 24.80 9.99 -2.42
C LYS A 22 23.50 10.45 -1.77
N ASP A 23 22.47 10.66 -2.58
CA ASP A 23 21.15 11.02 -2.07
C ASP A 23 20.71 9.98 -1.06
N ARG A 24 20.35 10.45 0.14
CA ARG A 24 19.76 9.61 1.17
C ARG A 24 18.27 9.75 1.06
N ILE A 25 17.61 8.68 0.61
CA ILE A 25 16.19 8.66 0.30
C ILE A 25 15.45 7.89 1.39
N ALA A 26 14.34 8.45 1.86
CA ALA A 26 13.38 7.77 2.73
C ALA A 26 12.05 7.52 2.00
N VAL A 27 11.34 6.47 2.41
CA VAL A 27 9.99 6.16 1.95
C VAL A 27 9.01 6.46 3.08
N VAL A 28 7.95 7.20 2.74
CA VAL A 28 6.85 7.49 3.65
C VAL A 28 5.56 6.95 3.05
N THR A 29 4.71 6.36 3.88
CA THR A 29 3.37 5.91 3.48
C THR A 29 2.36 6.21 4.59
N ASP A 30 1.10 5.88 4.38
CA ASP A 30 0.07 5.93 5.41
C ASP A 30 -0.39 4.53 5.84
N SER A 31 -1.14 4.45 6.94
CA SER A 31 -1.56 3.18 7.52
C SER A 31 -2.55 2.38 6.65
N ALA A 32 -3.11 2.95 5.57
CA ALA A 32 -3.96 2.20 4.64
C ALA A 32 -3.16 1.32 3.64
N ALA A 33 -1.81 1.34 3.68
CA ALA A 33 -0.94 0.45 2.91
C ALA A 33 -1.09 -1.04 3.28
N ALA A 34 -1.74 -1.32 4.41
CA ALA A 34 -2.06 -2.67 4.88
C ALA A 34 -0.83 -3.60 4.98
N LEU A 35 0.31 -3.04 5.34
CA LEU A 35 1.50 -3.81 5.66
C LEU A 35 1.33 -4.51 7.01
N HIS A 36 1.84 -5.74 7.11
CA HIS A 36 1.79 -6.50 8.38
C HIS A 36 2.53 -5.73 9.49
N PRO A 37 1.99 -5.66 10.72
CA PRO A 37 2.61 -4.86 11.80
C PRO A 37 4.07 -5.21 12.09
N GLU A 38 4.41 -6.49 12.15
CA GLU A 38 5.80 -6.94 12.36
C GLU A 38 6.73 -6.51 11.21
N LEU A 39 6.21 -6.50 9.97
CA LEU A 39 6.97 -6.02 8.82
C LEU A 39 7.19 -4.51 8.92
N VAL A 40 6.18 -3.74 9.33
CA VAL A 40 6.32 -2.29 9.57
C VAL A 40 7.37 -2.02 10.63
N GLU A 41 7.38 -2.75 11.74
CA GLU A 41 8.39 -2.62 12.79
C GLU A 41 9.81 -2.89 12.25
N ARG A 42 10.00 -4.01 11.55
CA ARG A 42 11.29 -4.39 10.93
C ARG A 42 11.79 -3.36 9.93
N LEU A 43 10.90 -2.83 9.09
CA LEU A 43 11.25 -1.80 8.09
C LEU A 43 11.56 -0.46 8.75
N SER A 44 10.77 -0.04 9.74
CA SER A 44 10.98 1.20 10.46
C SER A 44 12.31 1.22 11.24
N ALA A 45 12.75 0.07 11.73
CA ALA A 45 14.05 -0.08 12.39
C ALA A 45 15.24 0.25 11.47
N ARG A 46 15.08 0.16 10.15
CA ARG A 46 16.11 0.57 9.17
C ARG A 46 16.29 2.10 9.13
N GLY A 47 15.32 2.85 9.59
CA GLY A 47 15.36 4.29 9.74
C GLY A 47 15.06 5.10 8.49
N ASN A 48 14.85 4.48 7.33
CA ASN A 48 14.49 5.13 6.07
C ASN A 48 13.03 4.87 5.65
N PHE A 49 12.21 4.36 6.55
CA PHE A 49 10.79 4.07 6.31
C PHE A 49 9.91 4.58 7.45
N VAL A 50 8.80 5.24 7.12
CA VAL A 50 7.82 5.77 8.09
C VAL A 50 6.40 5.53 7.59
N VAL A 51 5.53 5.08 8.49
CA VAL A 51 4.08 5.00 8.27
C VAL A 51 3.39 6.10 9.06
N VAL A 52 2.67 6.99 8.38
CA VAL A 52 1.85 8.04 9.01
C VAL A 52 0.49 7.45 9.38
N PRO A 53 0.10 7.44 10.65
CA PRO A 53 -1.17 6.86 11.07
C PRO A 53 -2.35 7.71 10.59
N MET A 54 -3.41 7.04 10.13
CA MET A 54 -4.67 7.68 9.77
C MET A 54 -5.64 7.61 10.94
N PRO A 55 -6.19 8.75 11.40
CA PRO A 55 -7.10 8.78 12.55
C PRO A 55 -8.41 8.03 12.30
N VAL A 56 -8.85 7.28 13.33
CA VAL A 56 -10.14 6.59 13.38
C VAL A 56 -10.95 7.11 14.55
N THR A 57 -12.24 7.36 14.34
CA THR A 57 -13.16 7.92 15.32
C THR A 57 -14.43 7.09 15.36
N ILE A 58 -14.87 6.68 16.57
CA ILE A 58 -16.17 6.05 16.80
C ILE A 58 -17.15 7.10 17.29
N ARG A 59 -18.34 7.14 16.67
CA ARG A 59 -19.43 8.03 17.01
C ARG A 59 -20.61 7.23 17.55
N THR A 60 -21.00 7.60 18.77
CA THR A 60 -22.20 7.07 19.44
C THR A 60 -23.20 8.22 19.57
N PRO A 61 -24.46 8.06 19.14
CA PRO A 61 -25.46 9.11 19.32
C PRO A 61 -25.60 9.54 20.80
N GLY A 62 -25.43 10.84 21.06
CA GLY A 62 -25.55 11.39 22.44
C GLY A 62 -24.28 11.33 23.27
N GLU A 63 -23.17 10.81 22.74
CA GLU A 63 -21.86 10.75 23.39
C GLU A 63 -20.81 11.58 22.62
N PRO A 64 -19.73 12.03 23.29
CA PRO A 64 -18.59 12.64 22.59
C PRO A 64 -17.93 11.68 21.61
N ASP A 65 -17.40 12.21 20.51
CA ASP A 65 -16.63 11.45 19.54
C ASP A 65 -15.40 10.80 20.22
N ARG A 66 -15.27 9.47 20.11
CA ARG A 66 -14.14 8.71 20.65
C ARG A 66 -13.08 8.54 19.59
N GLN A 67 -11.96 9.22 19.74
CA GLN A 67 -10.76 8.99 18.91
C GLN A 67 -9.97 7.78 19.41
N LEU A 68 -9.39 7.01 18.48
CA LEU A 68 -8.68 5.76 18.79
C LEU A 68 -7.15 5.88 18.65
N GLN A 69 -6.62 7.09 18.56
CA GLN A 69 -5.20 7.34 18.28
C GLN A 69 -4.25 6.91 19.40
N ASP A 70 -4.74 6.85 20.65
CA ASP A 70 -3.94 6.49 21.83
C ASP A 70 -3.99 4.98 22.15
N LEU A 71 -4.63 4.19 21.30
CA LEU A 71 -4.78 2.75 21.47
C LEU A 71 -3.75 2.00 20.61
N THR A 72 -3.39 0.81 21.06
CA THR A 72 -2.61 -0.13 20.24
C THR A 72 -3.43 -0.60 19.03
N ALA A 73 -2.76 -1.09 17.98
CA ALA A 73 -3.45 -1.59 16.79
C ALA A 73 -4.50 -2.67 17.12
N ALA A 74 -4.21 -3.57 18.04
CA ALA A 74 -5.13 -4.62 18.48
C ALA A 74 -6.37 -4.04 19.18
N GLU A 75 -6.19 -3.06 20.06
CA GLU A 75 -7.31 -2.38 20.76
C GLU A 75 -8.18 -1.57 19.79
N VAL A 76 -7.55 -0.95 18.77
CA VAL A 76 -8.29 -0.24 17.71
C VAL A 76 -9.13 -1.22 16.90
N ASP A 77 -8.57 -2.37 16.50
CA ASP A 77 -9.30 -3.40 15.76
C ASP A 77 -10.48 -3.94 16.57
N GLU A 78 -10.28 -4.24 17.85
CA GLU A 78 -11.35 -4.69 18.75
C GLU A 78 -12.45 -3.63 18.90
N ALA A 79 -12.08 -2.36 19.11
CA ALA A 79 -13.02 -1.25 19.22
C ALA A 79 -13.86 -1.07 17.96
N ILE A 80 -13.25 -1.18 16.77
CA ILE A 80 -13.96 -1.10 15.49
C ILE A 80 -14.90 -2.28 15.31
N MET A 81 -14.45 -3.51 15.63
CA MET A 81 -15.28 -4.70 15.56
C MET A 81 -16.51 -4.57 16.46
N LEU A 82 -16.31 -4.13 17.70
CA LEU A 82 -17.41 -3.87 18.64
C LEU A 82 -18.36 -2.79 18.12
N ALA A 83 -17.83 -1.68 17.61
CA ALA A 83 -18.61 -0.59 17.03
C ALA A 83 -19.50 -1.08 15.86
N HIS A 84 -18.96 -1.95 14.99
CA HIS A 84 -19.72 -2.55 13.90
C HIS A 84 -20.86 -3.44 14.42
N VAL A 85 -20.59 -4.28 15.42
CA VAL A 85 -21.61 -5.15 16.05
C VAL A 85 -22.70 -4.31 16.72
N MET A 86 -22.33 -3.24 17.40
CA MET A 86 -23.28 -2.33 18.07
C MET A 86 -23.97 -1.35 17.11
N GLY A 87 -23.66 -1.37 15.81
CA GLY A 87 -24.25 -0.46 14.83
C GLY A 87 -23.79 1.00 14.96
N GLN A 88 -22.72 1.26 15.72
CA GLN A 88 -22.13 2.59 15.84
C GLN A 88 -21.51 3.04 14.52
N THR A 89 -21.31 4.36 14.36
CA THR A 89 -20.66 4.90 13.17
C THR A 89 -19.15 5.01 13.40
N VAL A 90 -18.38 4.30 12.58
CA VAL A 90 -16.92 4.47 12.51
C VAL A 90 -16.61 5.41 11.36
N SER A 91 -15.83 6.44 11.63
CA SER A 91 -15.36 7.41 10.65
C SER A 91 -13.84 7.52 10.66
N THR A 92 -13.27 7.92 9.53
CA THR A 92 -11.83 8.08 9.36
C THR A 92 -11.52 9.42 8.74
N SER A 93 -10.34 9.94 8.99
CA SER A 93 -9.80 11.12 8.31
C SER A 93 -8.40 10.84 7.77
N GLY A 94 -7.98 11.63 6.77
CA GLY A 94 -6.56 11.69 6.41
C GLY A 94 -5.76 12.36 7.51
N PRO A 95 -4.44 12.08 7.60
CA PRO A 95 -3.55 12.83 8.48
C PRO A 95 -3.55 14.32 8.12
N ALA A 96 -3.38 15.18 9.12
CA ALA A 96 -3.27 16.62 8.87
C ALA A 96 -1.97 16.95 8.11
N PRO A 97 -1.93 18.02 7.30
CA PRO A 97 -0.70 18.46 6.63
C PRO A 97 0.49 18.66 7.56
N GLY A 98 0.26 19.15 8.79
CA GLY A 98 1.30 19.31 9.80
C GLY A 98 1.95 18.00 10.21
N ALA A 99 1.17 16.91 10.33
CA ALA A 99 1.72 15.60 10.67
C ALA A 99 2.70 15.08 9.60
N PHE A 100 2.42 15.36 8.33
CA PHE A 100 3.35 15.07 7.24
C PHE A 100 4.59 15.97 7.28
N ALA A 101 4.41 17.27 7.52
CA ALA A 101 5.53 18.22 7.63
C ALA A 101 6.48 17.79 8.75
N ASP A 102 5.96 17.41 9.91
CA ASP A 102 6.76 16.96 11.07
C ASP A 102 7.58 15.70 10.71
N VAL A 103 6.98 14.72 10.02
CA VAL A 103 7.68 13.51 9.56
C VAL A 103 8.79 13.86 8.56
N TYR A 104 8.51 14.73 7.58
CA TYR A 104 9.51 15.12 6.59
C TYR A 104 10.65 15.94 7.22
N ASP A 105 10.36 16.79 8.20
CA ASP A 105 11.34 17.55 8.95
C ASP A 105 12.21 16.67 9.85
N GLU A 106 11.62 15.64 10.46
CA GLU A 106 12.37 14.63 11.20
C GLU A 106 13.34 13.88 10.30
N LEU A 107 12.88 13.39 9.15
CA LEU A 107 13.73 12.72 8.16
C LEU A 107 14.86 13.64 7.67
N ALA A 108 14.55 14.90 7.37
CA ALA A 108 15.57 15.91 7.02
C ALA A 108 16.62 16.09 8.12
N SER A 109 16.19 16.14 9.40
CA SER A 109 17.11 16.28 10.55
C SER A 109 18.04 15.08 10.71
N ARG A 110 17.62 13.90 10.23
CA ARG A 110 18.41 12.67 10.20
C ARG A 110 19.29 12.54 8.95
N GLY A 111 19.32 13.60 8.12
CA GLY A 111 20.19 13.72 6.95
C GLY A 111 19.64 13.06 5.68
N PHE A 112 18.35 12.78 5.59
CA PHE A 112 17.72 12.41 4.33
C PHE A 112 17.55 13.65 3.46
N THR A 113 17.94 13.54 2.18
CA THR A 113 17.90 14.64 1.20
C THR A 113 16.64 14.60 0.36
N HIS A 114 16.02 13.43 0.26
CA HIS A 114 14.77 13.24 -0.49
C HIS A 114 13.83 12.26 0.22
N VAL A 115 12.52 12.50 0.07
CA VAL A 115 11.46 11.60 0.54
C VAL A 115 10.56 11.23 -0.63
N VAL A 116 10.30 9.93 -0.80
CA VAL A 116 9.22 9.44 -1.69
C VAL A 116 8.06 9.03 -0.81
N SER A 117 6.93 9.74 -0.95
CA SER A 117 5.75 9.61 -0.08
C SER A 117 4.57 9.09 -0.89
N VAL A 118 4.18 7.82 -0.68
CA VAL A 118 3.11 7.16 -1.44
C VAL A 118 1.89 6.93 -0.55
N HIS A 119 0.72 7.29 -1.06
CA HIS A 119 -0.54 7.28 -0.30
C HIS A 119 -1.68 6.61 -1.05
N LEU A 120 -2.70 6.16 -0.28
CA LEU A 120 -3.92 5.64 -0.87
C LEU A 120 -4.54 6.64 -1.84
N SER A 121 -5.38 6.14 -2.74
CA SER A 121 -6.01 6.91 -3.81
C SER A 121 -6.58 8.26 -3.35
N GLY A 122 -6.21 9.33 -4.05
CA GLY A 122 -6.74 10.67 -3.85
C GLY A 122 -8.24 10.81 -4.17
N GLU A 123 -8.81 9.86 -4.93
CA GLU A 123 -10.27 9.79 -5.18
C GLU A 123 -11.06 9.24 -3.97
N LEU A 124 -10.38 8.61 -3.00
CA LEU A 124 -11.00 8.02 -1.80
C LEU A 124 -10.69 8.79 -0.52
N SER A 125 -9.59 9.56 -0.51
CA SER A 125 -9.12 10.27 0.69
C SER A 125 -8.34 11.54 0.33
N GLY A 126 -8.44 12.57 1.16
CA GLY A 126 -7.62 13.77 1.07
C GLY A 126 -6.14 13.60 1.47
N THR A 127 -5.69 12.38 1.78
CA THR A 127 -4.34 12.10 2.29
C THR A 127 -3.24 12.59 1.34
N VAL A 128 -3.39 12.36 0.03
CA VAL A 128 -2.43 12.84 -1.00
C VAL A 128 -2.26 14.36 -0.94
N GLU A 129 -3.36 15.11 -0.85
CA GLU A 129 -3.30 16.57 -0.79
C GLU A 129 -2.73 17.08 0.55
N SER A 130 -3.02 16.36 1.65
CA SER A 130 -2.39 16.63 2.95
C SER A 130 -0.88 16.42 2.88
N ALA A 131 -0.41 15.33 2.27
CA ALA A 131 1.01 15.05 2.08
C ALA A 131 1.70 16.10 1.19
N ARG A 132 1.07 16.51 0.08
CA ARG A 132 1.58 17.60 -0.78
C ARG A 132 1.68 18.93 -0.05
N THR A 133 0.69 19.23 0.79
CA THR A 133 0.71 20.43 1.61
C THR A 133 1.78 20.35 2.70
N GLY A 134 1.92 19.18 3.36
CA GLY A 134 3.00 18.92 4.31
C GLY A 134 4.39 19.07 3.68
N ALA A 135 4.57 18.60 2.44
CA ALA A 135 5.82 18.77 1.70
C ALA A 135 6.18 20.27 1.51
N ARG A 136 5.20 21.09 1.12
CA ARG A 136 5.41 22.55 0.99
C ARG A 136 5.73 23.25 2.32
N LEU A 137 5.25 22.71 3.43
CA LEU A 137 5.48 23.28 4.78
C LEU A 137 6.79 22.80 5.40
N SER A 138 7.30 21.65 4.97
CA SER A 138 8.52 21.05 5.51
C SER A 138 9.80 21.78 5.04
N ARG A 139 10.90 21.52 5.74
CA ARG A 139 12.25 22.04 5.38
C ARG A 139 12.77 21.47 4.07
N LEU A 140 12.35 20.26 3.67
CA LEU A 140 12.69 19.67 2.37
C LEU A 140 12.01 20.40 1.22
N GLY A 141 10.88 21.06 1.48
CA GLY A 141 10.08 21.72 0.45
C GLY A 141 9.48 20.72 -0.55
N ALA A 142 8.77 21.25 -1.55
CA ALA A 142 8.17 20.46 -2.60
C ALA A 142 9.20 19.78 -3.53
N GLU A 143 10.40 20.27 -3.59
CA GLU A 143 11.52 19.75 -4.40
C GLU A 143 12.13 18.50 -3.75
N GLY A 144 12.21 18.45 -2.41
CA GLY A 144 12.78 17.34 -1.67
C GLY A 144 11.76 16.25 -1.31
N VAL A 145 10.48 16.39 -1.69
CA VAL A 145 9.45 15.39 -1.39
C VAL A 145 8.63 15.04 -2.63
N SER A 146 8.79 13.83 -3.15
CA SER A 146 7.97 13.29 -4.23
C SER A 146 6.71 12.61 -3.68
N VAL A 147 5.54 13.22 -3.86
CA VAL A 147 4.26 12.64 -3.40
C VAL A 147 3.60 11.87 -4.54
N VAL A 148 3.37 10.58 -4.31
CA VAL A 148 2.76 9.64 -5.25
C VAL A 148 1.32 9.34 -4.83
N ASP A 149 0.36 9.59 -5.72
CA ASP A 149 -1.00 9.06 -5.61
C ASP A 149 -1.00 7.63 -6.17
N SER A 150 -1.22 6.64 -5.31
CA SER A 150 -1.23 5.24 -5.74
C SER A 150 -2.41 4.88 -6.63
N ARG A 151 -3.49 5.67 -6.59
CA ARG A 151 -4.78 5.40 -7.25
C ARG A 151 -5.38 4.02 -6.89
N THR A 152 -4.92 3.44 -5.79
CA THR A 152 -5.38 2.15 -5.26
C THR A 152 -5.43 2.18 -3.73
N VAL A 153 -5.60 1.03 -3.07
CA VAL A 153 -5.67 0.90 -1.61
C VAL A 153 -5.02 -0.40 -1.13
N ALA A 154 -4.83 -0.51 0.17
CA ALA A 154 -4.38 -1.72 0.85
C ALA A 154 -3.04 -2.26 0.30
N GLY A 155 -2.86 -3.56 0.31
CA GLY A 155 -1.65 -4.21 -0.14
C GLY A 155 -1.26 -3.94 -1.59
N ALA A 156 -2.17 -3.39 -2.43
CA ALA A 156 -1.82 -3.05 -3.80
C ALA A 156 -0.75 -1.95 -3.86
N TYR A 157 -0.82 -0.93 -3.00
CA TYR A 157 0.30 0.02 -2.89
C TYR A 157 1.25 -0.29 -1.73
N GLY A 158 0.83 -1.09 -0.75
CA GLY A 158 1.74 -1.66 0.24
C GLY A 158 2.85 -2.47 -0.43
N TYR A 159 2.50 -3.25 -1.45
CA TYR A 159 3.48 -3.97 -2.26
C TYR A 159 4.42 -3.02 -3.02
N ALA A 160 3.91 -1.91 -3.55
CA ALA A 160 4.75 -0.89 -4.17
C ALA A 160 5.76 -0.26 -3.19
N VAL A 161 5.38 -0.10 -1.91
CA VAL A 161 6.30 0.34 -0.84
C VAL A 161 7.44 -0.67 -0.67
N LEU A 162 7.14 -1.98 -0.61
CA LEU A 162 8.17 -3.02 -0.46
C LEU A 162 9.13 -3.02 -1.63
N ARG A 163 8.62 -2.97 -2.86
CA ARG A 163 9.44 -2.92 -4.08
C ARG A 163 10.33 -1.67 -4.14
N ALA A 164 9.81 -0.53 -3.69
CA ALA A 164 10.59 0.71 -3.62
C ALA A 164 11.73 0.62 -2.60
N LEU A 165 11.47 0.02 -1.43
CA LEU A 165 12.51 -0.16 -0.41
C LEU A 165 13.62 -1.12 -0.86
N GLU A 166 13.28 -2.18 -1.61
CA GLU A 166 14.26 -3.08 -2.22
C GLU A 166 15.08 -2.36 -3.29
N LEU A 167 14.42 -1.60 -4.18
CA LEU A 167 15.11 -0.83 -5.22
C LEU A 167 16.10 0.19 -4.62
N LEU A 168 15.75 0.82 -3.49
CA LEU A 168 16.63 1.78 -2.82
C LEU A 168 17.93 1.16 -2.31
N GLU A 169 17.99 -0.14 -2.02
CA GLU A 169 19.21 -0.83 -1.62
C GLU A 169 20.18 -0.96 -2.80
N GLU A 170 19.66 -1.06 -4.03
CA GLU A 170 20.44 -1.24 -5.26
C GLU A 170 20.74 0.10 -5.95
N ASP A 171 19.74 0.97 -6.04
CA ASP A 171 19.79 2.23 -6.78
C ASP A 171 19.03 3.35 -6.06
N PRO A 172 19.72 4.16 -5.24
CA PRO A 172 19.13 5.28 -4.52
C PRO A 172 18.87 6.48 -5.44
N ASN A 173 17.91 6.34 -6.36
CA ASN A 173 17.45 7.38 -7.28
C ASN A 173 15.96 7.67 -7.07
N PRO A 174 15.55 8.90 -6.66
CA PRO A 174 14.17 9.23 -6.33
C PRO A 174 13.21 9.03 -7.50
N GLU A 175 13.61 9.41 -8.73
CA GLU A 175 12.77 9.31 -9.91
C GLU A 175 12.48 7.85 -10.26
N ARG A 176 13.50 6.98 -10.15
CA ARG A 176 13.33 5.54 -10.36
C ARG A 176 12.45 4.88 -9.32
N VAL A 177 12.55 5.30 -8.05
CA VAL A 177 11.67 4.83 -6.97
C VAL A 177 10.23 5.25 -7.23
N VAL A 178 9.99 6.50 -7.62
CA VAL A 178 8.65 7.00 -7.98
C VAL A 178 8.08 6.21 -9.16
N GLU A 179 8.87 5.97 -10.20
CA GLU A 179 8.45 5.21 -11.38
C GLU A 179 8.15 3.74 -11.03
N CYS A 180 8.99 3.12 -10.21
CA CYS A 180 8.73 1.78 -9.68
C CYS A 180 7.39 1.71 -8.95
N MET A 181 7.15 2.62 -8.01
CA MET A 181 5.89 2.67 -7.25
C MET A 181 4.67 2.84 -8.16
N ARG A 182 4.72 3.74 -9.13
CA ARG A 182 3.62 3.96 -10.10
C ARG A 182 3.34 2.70 -10.90
N ARG A 183 4.37 2.09 -11.47
CA ARG A 183 4.26 0.88 -12.27
C ARG A 183 3.65 -0.28 -11.47
N VAL A 184 4.11 -0.48 -10.23
CA VAL A 184 3.56 -1.52 -9.35
C VAL A 184 2.08 -1.25 -9.04
N CYS A 185 1.72 0.00 -8.68
CA CYS A 185 0.33 0.36 -8.40
C CYS A 185 -0.59 0.22 -9.62
N GLU A 186 -0.11 0.55 -10.82
CA GLU A 186 -0.88 0.44 -12.08
C GLU A 186 -1.09 -1.01 -12.50
N ARG A 187 -0.11 -1.88 -12.25
CA ARG A 187 -0.18 -3.32 -12.60
C ARG A 187 -0.95 -4.13 -11.59
N ALA A 188 -0.92 -3.77 -10.31
CA ALA A 188 -1.58 -4.54 -9.26
C ALA A 188 -3.09 -4.61 -9.46
N THR A 189 -3.63 -5.82 -9.43
CA THR A 189 -5.08 -6.08 -9.44
C THR A 189 -5.55 -6.40 -8.03
N LEU A 190 -6.45 -5.57 -7.50
CA LEU A 190 -7.07 -5.78 -6.20
C LEU A 190 -8.53 -6.19 -6.39
N TYR A 191 -8.92 -7.35 -5.89
CA TYR A 191 -10.32 -7.71 -5.68
C TYR A 191 -10.65 -7.72 -4.20
N PHE A 192 -11.87 -7.33 -3.86
CA PHE A 192 -12.39 -7.44 -2.49
C PHE A 192 -13.85 -7.92 -2.50
N TYR A 193 -14.18 -8.73 -1.50
CA TYR A 193 -15.53 -9.14 -1.15
C TYR A 193 -15.95 -8.46 0.14
N ILE A 194 -17.16 -7.91 0.17
CA ILE A 194 -17.74 -7.26 1.33
C ILE A 194 -19.12 -7.89 1.62
N PRO A 195 -19.33 -8.44 2.84
CA PRO A 195 -20.60 -9.10 3.20
C PRO A 195 -21.81 -8.18 3.18
N THR A 196 -21.64 -6.90 3.54
CA THR A 196 -22.68 -5.88 3.51
C THR A 196 -22.10 -4.53 3.08
N LEU A 197 -22.93 -3.68 2.48
CA LEU A 197 -22.52 -2.33 2.08
C LEU A 197 -22.71 -1.28 3.18
N ASP A 198 -23.16 -1.68 4.38
CA ASP A 198 -23.56 -0.75 5.42
C ASP A 198 -22.41 0.12 5.92
N ALA A 199 -21.23 -0.47 6.13
CA ALA A 199 -20.04 0.26 6.56
C ALA A 199 -19.58 1.27 5.48
N LEU A 200 -19.53 0.87 4.21
CA LEU A 200 -19.21 1.74 3.08
C LEU A 200 -20.20 2.90 2.92
N ARG A 201 -21.50 2.62 3.10
CA ARG A 201 -22.56 3.66 3.02
C ARG A 201 -22.41 4.67 4.14
N ARG A 202 -22.27 4.20 5.38
CA ARG A 202 -22.05 5.09 6.54
C ARG A 202 -20.78 5.91 6.39
N GLY A 203 -19.74 5.32 5.82
CA GLY A 203 -18.48 5.99 5.56
C GLY A 203 -18.49 6.97 4.38
N GLY A 204 -19.55 7.00 3.56
CA GLY A 204 -19.66 7.91 2.41
C GLY A 204 -18.76 7.58 1.23
N ARG A 205 -18.19 6.38 1.13
CA ARG A 205 -17.30 5.92 0.03
C ARG A 205 -18.05 5.12 -1.05
N VAL A 206 -19.37 5.04 -0.96
CA VAL A 206 -20.24 4.51 -2.02
C VAL A 206 -20.62 5.64 -2.96
N SER A 207 -20.44 5.45 -4.27
CA SER A 207 -20.85 6.47 -5.24
C SER A 207 -22.38 6.71 -5.19
N PRO A 208 -22.87 7.94 -5.43
CA PRO A 208 -24.31 8.26 -5.44
C PRO A 208 -25.12 7.36 -6.38
N ALA A 209 -24.55 7.01 -7.55
CA ALA A 209 -25.19 6.11 -8.52
C ALA A 209 -25.43 4.70 -7.96
N LEU A 210 -24.58 4.23 -7.03
CA LEU A 210 -24.68 2.95 -6.37
C LEU A 210 -25.59 3.00 -5.13
N ALA A 211 -25.67 4.16 -4.47
CA ALA A 211 -26.57 4.38 -3.34
C ALA A 211 -28.06 4.38 -3.74
N MET A 212 -28.36 4.73 -4.99
CA MET A 212 -29.73 4.81 -5.53
C MET A 212 -30.40 3.47 -5.83
N VAL A 213 -29.66 2.37 -5.87
CA VAL A 213 -30.23 1.05 -6.12
C VAL A 213 -30.88 0.53 -4.84
N GLY A 214 -32.17 0.83 -4.64
CA GLY A 214 -32.97 0.53 -3.45
C GLY A 214 -33.12 -0.96 -3.07
N GLN A 215 -32.44 -1.87 -3.76
CA GLN A 215 -32.39 -3.31 -3.49
C GLN A 215 -31.01 -3.79 -2.98
N MET A 216 -30.14 -2.88 -2.55
CA MET A 216 -28.76 -3.19 -2.16
C MET A 216 -28.61 -4.07 -0.91
N PHE A 217 -29.65 -4.27 -0.14
CA PHE A 217 -29.62 -5.08 1.10
C PHE A 217 -29.40 -6.59 0.87
N GLN A 218 -29.58 -7.09 -0.36
CA GLN A 218 -29.48 -8.51 -0.66
C GLN A 218 -28.25 -8.88 -1.53
N ILE A 219 -27.45 -7.91 -1.92
CA ILE A 219 -26.26 -8.21 -2.74
C ILE A 219 -25.01 -8.43 -1.88
N LYS A 220 -24.13 -9.27 -2.37
CA LYS A 220 -22.82 -9.61 -1.81
C LYS A 220 -21.73 -9.19 -2.79
N PRO A 221 -21.42 -7.88 -2.88
CA PRO A 221 -20.62 -7.35 -3.97
C PRO A 221 -19.18 -7.83 -3.92
N ILE A 222 -18.63 -8.03 -5.11
CA ILE A 222 -17.21 -8.12 -5.37
C ILE A 222 -16.81 -6.83 -6.06
N GLY A 223 -15.81 -6.17 -5.54
CA GLY A 223 -15.32 -4.89 -6.07
C GLY A 223 -13.84 -4.92 -6.37
N THR A 224 -13.41 -3.84 -7.00
CA THR A 224 -12.02 -3.49 -7.31
C THR A 224 -11.83 -1.99 -7.18
N ILE A 225 -10.60 -1.52 -7.30
CA ILE A 225 -10.30 -0.10 -7.50
C ILE A 225 -9.96 0.11 -8.97
N SER A 226 -10.71 0.96 -9.62
CA SER A 226 -10.49 1.33 -11.03
C SER A 226 -10.40 2.83 -11.14
N GLN A 227 -9.35 3.33 -11.79
CA GLN A 227 -9.07 4.76 -11.91
C GLN A 227 -9.10 5.50 -10.56
N GLY A 228 -8.59 4.87 -9.50
CA GLY A 228 -8.61 5.42 -8.15
C GLY A 228 -9.94 5.30 -7.41
N LYS A 229 -11.00 4.83 -8.05
CA LYS A 229 -12.36 4.77 -7.51
C LYS A 229 -12.80 3.36 -7.21
N LEU A 230 -13.62 3.21 -6.16
CA LEU A 230 -14.25 1.96 -5.84
C LEU A 230 -15.28 1.60 -6.93
N THR A 231 -15.12 0.42 -7.52
CA THR A 231 -15.96 -0.09 -8.62
C THR A 231 -16.41 -1.51 -8.31
N TYR A 232 -17.66 -1.85 -8.62
CA TYR A 232 -18.16 -3.21 -8.47
C TYR A 232 -17.97 -4.01 -9.75
N VAL A 233 -17.32 -5.18 -9.60
CA VAL A 233 -17.11 -6.12 -10.69
C VAL A 233 -18.34 -7.02 -10.85
N GLU A 234 -18.80 -7.60 -9.73
CA GLU A 234 -19.99 -8.47 -9.71
C GLU A 234 -20.86 -8.21 -8.49
N ARG A 235 -22.14 -8.61 -8.57
CA ARG A 235 -23.14 -8.41 -7.53
C ARG A 235 -23.93 -9.68 -7.23
N PRO A 236 -23.29 -10.76 -6.77
CA PRO A 236 -23.98 -11.98 -6.37
C PRO A 236 -24.99 -11.72 -5.24
N ARG A 237 -25.99 -12.57 -5.15
CA ARG A 237 -27.03 -12.46 -4.10
C ARG A 237 -26.73 -13.30 -2.85
N THR A 238 -25.86 -14.29 -2.95
CA THR A 238 -25.49 -15.17 -1.84
C THR A 238 -24.01 -15.09 -1.55
N ALA A 239 -23.62 -15.24 -0.28
CA ALA A 239 -22.22 -15.23 0.14
C ALA A 239 -21.42 -16.36 -0.52
N ALA A 240 -21.99 -17.57 -0.60
CA ALA A 240 -21.32 -18.72 -1.22
C ALA A 240 -20.95 -18.41 -2.68
N ARG A 241 -21.92 -17.93 -3.48
CA ARG A 241 -21.66 -17.56 -4.88
C ARG A 241 -20.67 -16.40 -5.01
N ALA A 242 -20.72 -15.42 -4.09
CA ALA A 242 -19.78 -14.31 -4.10
C ALA A 242 -18.34 -14.79 -3.85
N LEU A 243 -18.14 -15.66 -2.87
CA LEU A 243 -16.81 -16.20 -2.55
C LEU A 243 -16.28 -17.11 -3.67
N ASP A 244 -17.15 -17.89 -4.31
CA ASP A 244 -16.75 -18.70 -5.49
C ASP A 244 -16.27 -17.78 -6.62
N ARG A 245 -17.08 -16.77 -6.96
CA ARG A 245 -16.72 -15.80 -8.01
C ARG A 245 -15.49 -14.97 -7.67
N PHE A 246 -15.30 -14.62 -6.40
CA PHE A 246 -14.11 -13.92 -5.92
C PHE A 246 -12.83 -14.73 -6.17
N VAL A 247 -12.86 -16.04 -5.87
CA VAL A 247 -11.75 -16.95 -6.18
C VAL A 247 -11.51 -17.06 -7.68
N GLU A 248 -12.57 -17.24 -8.48
CA GLU A 248 -12.46 -17.35 -9.95
C GLU A 248 -11.86 -16.08 -10.58
N LEU A 249 -12.30 -14.89 -10.14
CA LEU A 249 -11.75 -13.60 -10.59
C LEU A 249 -10.27 -13.45 -10.22
N THR A 250 -9.89 -13.87 -9.02
CA THR A 250 -8.49 -13.83 -8.59
C THR A 250 -7.63 -14.77 -9.43
N VAL A 251 -8.09 -16.00 -9.68
CA VAL A 251 -7.40 -16.97 -10.57
C VAL A 251 -7.27 -16.43 -11.99
N GLN A 252 -8.33 -15.79 -12.50
CA GLN A 252 -8.30 -15.16 -13.81
C GLN A 252 -7.24 -14.06 -13.86
N ALA A 253 -7.20 -13.16 -12.86
CA ALA A 253 -6.19 -12.12 -12.77
C ALA A 253 -4.77 -12.70 -12.75
N CYS A 254 -4.51 -13.75 -11.96
CA CYS A 254 -3.20 -14.41 -11.94
C CYS A 254 -2.80 -14.91 -13.35
N ARG A 255 -3.72 -15.52 -14.08
CA ARG A 255 -3.44 -15.99 -15.44
C ARG A 255 -3.22 -14.86 -16.43
N GLU A 256 -3.98 -13.76 -16.32
CA GLU A 256 -3.84 -12.58 -17.17
C GLU A 256 -2.48 -11.89 -16.95
N HIS A 257 -2.04 -11.74 -15.68
CA HIS A 257 -0.73 -11.19 -15.35
C HIS A 257 0.41 -12.06 -15.90
N ARG A 258 0.33 -13.39 -15.74
CA ARG A 258 1.32 -14.33 -16.30
C ARG A 258 1.39 -14.24 -17.81
N HIS A 259 0.22 -14.15 -18.46
CA HIS A 259 0.16 -14.03 -19.92
C HIS A 259 0.74 -12.70 -20.41
N ALA A 260 0.39 -11.60 -19.76
CA ALA A 260 0.94 -10.28 -20.07
C ALA A 260 2.47 -10.23 -19.91
N ALA A 261 2.99 -10.81 -18.84
CA ALA A 261 4.44 -10.87 -18.62
C ALA A 261 5.17 -11.76 -19.64
N ALA A 262 4.55 -12.85 -20.10
CA ALA A 262 5.10 -13.71 -21.15
C ALA A 262 5.17 -13.00 -22.53
N LEU A 263 4.29 -12.03 -22.76
CA LEU A 263 4.29 -11.22 -23.99
C LEU A 263 5.25 -10.03 -23.90
N ASP A 264 5.43 -9.48 -22.69
CA ASP A 264 6.28 -8.34 -22.41
C ASP A 264 7.74 -8.82 -22.16
N ALA A 265 8.33 -9.48 -23.17
CA ALA A 265 9.72 -9.93 -23.16
C ALA A 265 10.73 -8.76 -23.20
N SER A 266 10.28 -7.52 -23.02
CA SER A 266 11.12 -6.34 -22.94
C SER A 266 11.78 -6.24 -21.56
N THR A 267 13.05 -6.07 -21.58
CA THR A 267 14.16 -5.99 -20.67
C THR A 267 14.03 -5.06 -19.45
N ASP A 268 12.86 -4.54 -19.12
CA ASP A 268 12.64 -3.65 -17.98
C ASP A 268 12.03 -4.38 -16.77
N ALA A 269 12.55 -5.56 -16.46
CA ALA A 269 12.25 -6.22 -15.18
C ALA A 269 12.69 -5.28 -14.05
N VAL A 270 11.74 -4.93 -13.17
CA VAL A 270 12.07 -4.34 -11.88
C VAL A 270 12.98 -5.34 -11.17
N PRO A 271 14.17 -4.94 -10.70
CA PRO A 271 15.07 -5.84 -10.00
C PRO A 271 14.35 -6.51 -8.82
N GLY A 272 14.52 -7.83 -8.67
CA GLY A 272 13.82 -8.65 -7.68
C GLY A 272 12.72 -9.47 -8.35
N SER A 273 12.98 -10.77 -8.53
CA SER A 273 12.20 -11.69 -9.33
C SER A 273 10.86 -12.04 -8.70
N ASP A 274 9.86 -11.15 -8.83
CA ASP A 274 8.50 -11.57 -8.58
C ASP A 274 7.99 -12.32 -9.80
N THR A 275 7.45 -13.49 -9.57
CA THR A 275 6.76 -14.24 -10.61
C THR A 275 5.43 -13.54 -10.90
N PRO A 276 5.26 -12.92 -12.08
CA PRO A 276 3.99 -12.25 -12.39
C PRO A 276 2.80 -13.20 -12.28
N GLY A 277 1.69 -12.68 -11.78
CA GLY A 277 0.47 -13.46 -11.59
C GLY A 277 0.45 -14.24 -10.28
N GLU A 278 1.16 -13.78 -9.26
CA GLU A 278 1.06 -14.29 -7.90
C GLU A 278 0.14 -13.42 -7.03
N VAL A 279 -0.44 -14.04 -6.00
CA VAL A 279 -1.12 -13.30 -4.93
C VAL A 279 -0.08 -12.79 -3.96
N VAL A 280 0.07 -11.47 -3.90
CA VAL A 280 1.10 -10.80 -3.09
C VAL A 280 0.57 -10.26 -1.76
N ALA A 281 -0.75 -10.22 -1.58
CA ALA A 281 -1.37 -9.88 -0.29
C ALA A 281 -2.79 -10.46 -0.19
N VAL A 282 -3.14 -10.92 1.00
CA VAL A 282 -4.48 -11.38 1.37
C VAL A 282 -4.89 -10.66 2.66
N HIS A 283 -5.98 -9.94 2.60
CA HIS A 283 -6.47 -9.16 3.74
C HIS A 283 -7.83 -9.64 4.21
N HIS A 284 -8.10 -9.47 5.50
CA HIS A 284 -9.38 -9.83 6.12
C HIS A 284 -9.79 -8.85 7.22
N VAL A 285 -11.08 -8.91 7.60
CA VAL A 285 -11.62 -8.23 8.79
C VAL A 285 -12.32 -9.25 9.67
N GLY A 286 -11.61 -9.72 10.71
CA GLY A 286 -12.13 -10.65 11.70
C GLY A 286 -12.32 -12.10 11.24
N ASN A 287 -11.81 -12.51 10.05
CA ASN A 287 -12.04 -13.84 9.48
C ASN A 287 -10.80 -14.44 8.78
N ALA A 288 -9.67 -14.44 9.47
CA ALA A 288 -8.38 -14.95 8.97
C ALA A 288 -8.48 -16.36 8.38
N ALA A 289 -9.16 -17.28 9.07
CA ALA A 289 -9.31 -18.67 8.61
C ALA A 289 -10.01 -18.75 7.23
N GLN A 290 -11.04 -17.93 7.00
CA GLN A 290 -11.71 -17.87 5.70
C GLN A 290 -10.78 -17.30 4.63
N ALA A 291 -10.01 -16.25 4.93
CA ALA A 291 -9.07 -15.65 4.00
C ALA A 291 -8.02 -16.67 3.54
N VAL A 292 -7.44 -17.43 4.48
CA VAL A 292 -6.51 -18.53 4.19
C VAL A 292 -7.16 -19.60 3.29
N GLN A 293 -8.36 -20.07 3.64
CA GLN A 293 -9.08 -21.07 2.83
C GLN A 293 -9.35 -20.59 1.39
N LEU A 294 -9.70 -19.32 1.21
CA LEU A 294 -9.92 -18.75 -0.13
C LEU A 294 -8.61 -18.68 -0.92
N TYR A 295 -7.52 -18.28 -0.27
CA TYR A 295 -6.20 -18.26 -0.89
C TYR A 295 -5.77 -19.68 -1.32
N GLU A 296 -5.89 -20.68 -0.45
CA GLU A 296 -5.59 -22.06 -0.77
C GLU A 296 -6.43 -22.61 -1.95
N ARG A 297 -7.68 -22.14 -2.09
CA ARG A 297 -8.51 -22.46 -3.25
C ARG A 297 -7.95 -21.86 -4.53
N VAL A 298 -7.47 -20.61 -4.48
CA VAL A 298 -6.80 -19.96 -5.62
C VAL A 298 -5.58 -20.76 -6.03
N GLN A 299 -4.70 -21.12 -5.10
CA GLN A 299 -3.50 -21.91 -5.39
C GLN A 299 -3.82 -23.27 -6.02
N ARG A 300 -4.79 -23.99 -5.49
CA ARG A 300 -5.23 -25.29 -6.08
C ARG A 300 -5.72 -25.14 -7.52
N LEU A 301 -6.45 -24.08 -7.84
CA LEU A 301 -6.96 -23.82 -9.20
C LEU A 301 -5.89 -23.35 -10.18
N LEU A 302 -4.80 -22.80 -9.68
CA LEU A 302 -3.62 -22.44 -10.46
C LEU A 302 -2.72 -23.66 -10.72
N GLY A 303 -2.94 -24.78 -10.03
CA GLY A 303 -2.10 -25.98 -10.13
C GLY A 303 -0.83 -25.89 -9.32
N GLU A 304 -0.71 -24.89 -8.46
CA GLU A 304 0.37 -24.73 -7.50
C GLU A 304 0.06 -25.65 -6.31
N GLY A 305 0.87 -26.70 -6.11
CA GLY A 305 0.64 -27.69 -5.07
C GLY A 305 0.58 -27.01 -3.69
N SER A 306 -0.21 -27.64 -2.82
CA SER A 306 -0.44 -27.21 -1.43
C SER A 306 0.85 -26.63 -0.82
N LEU A 307 0.84 -25.33 -0.55
CA LEU A 307 1.88 -24.71 0.24
C LEU A 307 1.86 -25.36 1.64
N SER A 308 2.75 -26.31 1.87
CA SER A 308 3.13 -26.71 3.23
C SER A 308 3.90 -25.56 3.87
N HIS A 309 3.26 -24.41 4.02
CA HIS A 309 3.73 -23.33 4.86
C HIS A 309 3.03 -23.48 6.20
N SER A 310 3.72 -24.21 7.09
CA SER A 310 3.46 -24.14 8.52
C SER A 310 3.42 -22.65 8.92
N VAL A 311 2.26 -22.19 9.37
CA VAL A 311 2.15 -21.09 10.32
C VAL A 311 2.76 -21.64 11.61
N GLY A 312 4.06 -21.66 11.65
CA GLY A 312 4.85 -22.22 12.74
C GLY A 312 6.06 -21.32 12.97
N ALA A 313 6.14 -20.79 14.17
CA ALA A 313 7.30 -20.08 14.66
C ALA A 313 8.59 -20.88 14.40
N SER A 314 9.40 -20.46 13.44
CA SER A 314 10.77 -20.97 13.30
C SER A 314 11.72 -20.02 14.00
N THR A 315 12.15 -20.43 15.21
CA THR A 315 13.38 -19.96 15.82
C THR A 315 14.55 -20.48 14.98
N GLY A 316 15.00 -19.71 14.02
CA GLY A 316 16.20 -19.99 13.23
C GLY A 316 17.25 -18.92 13.48
N SER A 317 18.36 -19.32 14.07
CA SER A 317 19.55 -18.49 14.29
C SER A 317 20.12 -18.00 12.97
N ALA A 318 20.07 -16.70 12.73
CA ALA A 318 20.75 -16.06 11.62
C ALA A 318 22.12 -15.53 12.08
N SER A 319 23.17 -16.14 11.56
CA SER A 319 24.51 -15.55 11.54
C SER A 319 24.78 -15.10 10.10
N GLY A 320 24.84 -13.80 9.87
CA GLY A 320 25.22 -13.22 8.59
C GLY A 320 24.69 -11.79 8.43
N GLU A 321 25.57 -10.80 8.64
CA GLU A 321 25.35 -9.41 8.21
C GLU A 321 25.33 -9.38 6.69
N GLY A 322 24.18 -9.10 6.09
CA GLY A 322 24.01 -8.92 4.66
C GLY A 322 22.51 -8.93 4.31
N SER A 323 22.04 -7.94 3.56
CA SER A 323 20.75 -7.79 2.90
C SER A 323 19.66 -8.78 3.35
N VAL A 324 18.80 -8.34 4.23
CA VAL A 324 17.65 -9.15 4.66
C VAL A 324 16.63 -9.12 3.52
N ALA A 325 16.66 -10.13 2.66
CA ALA A 325 15.60 -10.36 1.69
C ALA A 325 14.24 -10.34 2.41
N LEU A 326 13.31 -9.52 1.93
CA LEU A 326 11.95 -9.46 2.48
C LEU A 326 11.25 -10.77 2.12
N ASN A 327 11.04 -11.65 3.11
CA ASN A 327 10.28 -12.88 2.89
C ASN A 327 8.77 -12.54 2.86
N ILE A 328 8.30 -12.05 1.72
CA ILE A 328 6.90 -11.65 1.49
C ILE A 328 5.90 -12.78 1.85
N PRO A 329 6.16 -14.07 1.55
CA PRO A 329 5.25 -15.14 1.95
C PRO A 329 4.95 -15.21 3.45
N GLU A 330 5.86 -14.80 4.32
CA GLU A 330 5.65 -14.78 5.78
C GLU A 330 4.54 -13.79 6.18
N PHE A 331 4.35 -12.71 5.42
CA PHE A 331 3.41 -11.62 5.70
C PHE A 331 2.23 -11.55 4.74
N LEU A 332 2.01 -12.62 3.97
CA LEU A 332 1.00 -12.67 2.92
C LEU A 332 -0.42 -12.40 3.44
N VAL A 333 -0.77 -12.96 4.60
CA VAL A 333 -2.11 -12.82 5.18
C VAL A 333 -2.07 -11.86 6.36
N SER A 334 -2.85 -10.79 6.28
CA SER A 334 -2.93 -9.77 7.33
C SER A 334 -4.34 -9.22 7.53
N SER A 335 -4.62 -8.70 8.73
CA SER A 335 -5.82 -7.89 8.97
C SER A 335 -5.79 -6.62 8.12
N LEU A 336 -6.94 -6.21 7.59
CA LEU A 336 -7.08 -4.86 7.05
C LEU A 336 -6.86 -3.84 8.18
N PRO A 337 -6.05 -2.80 7.94
CA PRO A 337 -5.82 -1.78 8.96
C PRO A 337 -7.13 -1.08 9.35
N PRO A 338 -7.19 -0.53 10.57
CA PRO A 338 -8.37 0.13 11.14
C PRO A 338 -9.07 1.11 10.21
N VAL A 339 -8.30 1.92 9.48
CA VAL A 339 -8.81 2.91 8.53
C VAL A 339 -9.58 2.27 7.36
N LEU A 340 -9.23 1.06 6.93
CA LEU A 340 -9.93 0.35 5.87
C LEU A 340 -11.04 -0.55 6.43
N SER A 341 -10.84 -1.20 7.59
CA SER A 341 -11.85 -2.04 8.24
C SER A 341 -13.07 -1.24 8.66
N ALA A 342 -12.89 0.03 9.06
CA ALA A 342 -13.95 0.99 9.34
C ALA A 342 -14.96 1.13 8.19
N HIS A 343 -14.50 1.02 6.94
CA HIS A 343 -15.33 1.16 5.74
C HIS A 343 -15.76 -0.16 5.12
N SER A 344 -14.94 -1.21 5.22
CA SER A 344 -15.26 -2.52 4.64
C SER A 344 -16.17 -3.37 5.52
N GLY A 345 -16.09 -3.20 6.84
CA GLY A 345 -16.89 -3.94 7.81
C GLY A 345 -16.42 -5.38 8.05
N LEU A 346 -17.04 -6.03 9.03
CA LEU A 346 -16.72 -7.40 9.42
C LEU A 346 -16.96 -8.39 8.28
N GLY A 347 -16.06 -9.37 8.17
CA GLY A 347 -16.12 -10.45 7.18
C GLY A 347 -15.64 -10.05 5.79
N ALA A 348 -15.15 -8.83 5.59
CA ALA A 348 -14.51 -8.44 4.34
C ALA A 348 -13.21 -9.23 4.11
N VAL A 349 -12.96 -9.56 2.83
CA VAL A 349 -11.72 -10.22 2.37
C VAL A 349 -11.25 -9.50 1.11
N ALA A 350 -9.94 -9.32 0.96
CA ALA A 350 -9.34 -8.80 -0.27
C ALA A 350 -8.12 -9.64 -0.66
N MET A 351 -7.85 -9.72 -1.97
CA MET A 351 -6.64 -10.32 -2.52
C MET A 351 -6.04 -9.36 -3.55
N VAL A 352 -4.73 -9.26 -3.53
CA VAL A 352 -3.93 -8.48 -4.46
C VAL A 352 -3.10 -9.43 -5.32
N VAL A 353 -3.20 -9.26 -6.63
CA VAL A 353 -2.42 -9.98 -7.64
C VAL A 353 -1.47 -9.01 -8.31
N TYR A 354 -0.22 -9.43 -8.48
CA TYR A 354 0.81 -8.68 -9.19
C TYR A 354 1.45 -9.49 -10.31
#